data_6b6b3a207b56887a3f339166dcd9b823
#
_entry.id   6b6b3a207b56887a3f339166dcd9b823
#
_cell.length_a   1.000
_cell.length_b   1.000
_cell.length_c   1.000
_cell.angle_alpha   90.00
_cell.angle_beta   90.00
_cell.angle_gamma   90.00
#
_symmetry.space_group_name_H-M   'P 1'
#
loop_
_entity.id
_entity.type
_entity.pdbx_description
1 polymer ?
#
loop_
_entity_poly.entity_id
_entity_poly.type
_entity_poly.pdbx_seq_one_letter_code
_entity_poly.pdbx_strand_id
1 'polypeptide(L)'
;MPQAPDLFVVCKSCGSEVSSYVTECPYCGTRLRKRAPKLDAPELTEGRRGRPRAARSPRLGRLRSGEIPGIRVDASHRPIATIVLAAACALGTIALAVYSASQVAVVGPIDGEWWRIATAPFFADNLWYATSCIFTIALFGSLLERRHGPLVVIAVFCAAGMGGIAAAAALETVPLAVGANGAALGLLGAWVVRPVIETRRGEEPEADLVGAAVIAAVLLLMPLVVLEASPTTGATGLLIGLLAGVPLARR
;
A
#
# COMPACT_ATOMS: atom_id res chain seq x y z
N MET A 1 -43.34 31.53 0.64
CA MET A 1 -42.35 30.68 0.01
C MET A 1 -41.06 31.45 0.01
N PRO A 2 -39.98 31.04 0.67
CA PRO A 2 -38.69 31.71 0.59
C PRO A 2 -38.15 31.56 -0.84
N GLN A 3 -37.85 32.65 -1.50
CA GLN A 3 -37.20 32.68 -2.81
C GLN A 3 -35.80 32.04 -2.64
N ALA A 4 -35.50 31.08 -3.50
CA ALA A 4 -34.13 30.53 -3.59
C ALA A 4 -33.16 31.70 -3.89
N PRO A 5 -32.01 31.80 -3.22
CA PRO A 5 -31.06 32.86 -3.47
C PRO A 5 -30.56 32.79 -4.93
N ASP A 6 -30.59 33.95 -5.62
CA ASP A 6 -30.05 34.05 -6.96
C ASP A 6 -28.58 33.65 -6.96
N LEU A 7 -28.28 32.53 -7.61
CA LEU A 7 -26.93 31.96 -7.67
C LEU A 7 -25.99 32.78 -8.58
N PHE A 8 -26.57 33.62 -9.48
CA PHE A 8 -25.83 34.40 -10.46
C PHE A 8 -26.24 35.85 -10.45
N VAL A 9 -25.30 36.72 -10.77
CA VAL A 9 -25.50 38.18 -10.96
C VAL A 9 -24.97 38.56 -12.33
N VAL A 10 -25.77 39.34 -13.10
CA VAL A 10 -25.35 39.83 -14.41
C VAL A 10 -24.49 41.08 -14.25
N CYS A 11 -23.29 41.08 -14.83
CA CYS A 11 -22.41 42.23 -14.83
C CYS A 11 -22.97 43.33 -15.69
N LYS A 12 -23.20 44.54 -15.12
CA LYS A 12 -23.77 45.71 -15.84
C LYS A 12 -22.85 46.27 -16.92
N SER A 13 -21.55 45.94 -16.90
CA SER A 13 -20.56 46.47 -17.83
C SER A 13 -20.37 45.58 -19.05
N CYS A 14 -20.36 44.26 -18.90
CA CYS A 14 -20.11 43.32 -19.99
C CYS A 14 -21.27 42.34 -20.27
N GLY A 15 -22.34 42.36 -19.48
CA GLY A 15 -23.50 41.47 -19.64
C GLY A 15 -23.26 40.01 -19.25
N SER A 16 -22.07 39.65 -18.77
CA SER A 16 -21.75 38.27 -18.40
C SER A 16 -22.38 37.88 -17.08
N GLU A 17 -22.87 36.65 -16.99
CA GLU A 17 -23.34 36.06 -15.74
C GLU A 17 -22.14 35.65 -14.89
N VAL A 18 -22.12 36.05 -13.64
CA VAL A 18 -21.03 35.78 -12.68
C VAL A 18 -21.62 35.32 -11.36
N SER A 19 -20.87 34.53 -10.60
CA SER A 19 -21.31 34.09 -9.29
C SER A 19 -21.61 35.24 -8.36
N SER A 20 -22.69 35.15 -7.58
CA SER A 20 -23.08 36.16 -6.58
C SER A 20 -22.03 36.38 -5.47
N TYR A 21 -21.01 35.51 -5.36
CA TYR A 21 -19.95 35.58 -4.35
C TYR A 21 -18.70 36.35 -4.79
N VAL A 22 -18.55 36.69 -6.08
CA VAL A 22 -17.40 37.46 -6.56
C VAL A 22 -17.58 38.96 -6.35
N THR A 23 -16.52 39.65 -5.99
CA THR A 23 -16.51 41.10 -5.79
C THR A 23 -16.16 41.88 -7.05
N GLU A 24 -15.49 41.24 -8.01
CA GLU A 24 -15.07 41.78 -9.28
C GLU A 24 -15.42 40.83 -10.43
N CYS A 25 -15.84 41.38 -11.57
CA CYS A 25 -16.17 40.59 -12.75
C CYS A 25 -14.88 39.98 -13.34
N PRO A 26 -14.79 38.64 -13.49
CA PRO A 26 -13.59 38.01 -14.04
C PRO A 26 -13.37 38.29 -15.53
N TYR A 27 -14.41 38.78 -16.24
CA TYR A 27 -14.35 39.05 -17.69
C TYR A 27 -13.94 40.48 -18.02
N CYS A 28 -14.38 41.47 -17.23
CA CYS A 28 -14.11 42.87 -17.52
C CYS A 28 -13.45 43.64 -16.36
N GLY A 29 -13.17 43.02 -15.24
CA GLY A 29 -12.55 43.65 -14.07
C GLY A 29 -13.44 44.66 -13.32
N THR A 30 -14.69 44.89 -13.76
CA THR A 30 -15.58 45.84 -13.09
C THR A 30 -15.97 45.37 -11.72
N ARG A 31 -15.89 46.25 -10.72
CA ARG A 31 -16.27 45.95 -9.35
C ARG A 31 -17.77 45.81 -9.20
N LEU A 32 -18.23 44.62 -8.79
CA LEU A 32 -19.66 44.30 -8.67
C LEU A 32 -20.20 44.64 -7.28
N ARG A 33 -19.41 44.45 -6.24
CA ARG A 33 -19.79 44.69 -4.85
C ARG A 33 -18.61 45.18 -4.02
N LYS A 34 -18.89 45.95 -2.96
CA LYS A 34 -17.88 46.46 -2.03
C LYS A 34 -17.37 45.36 -1.04
N ARG A 35 -18.20 44.36 -0.76
CA ARG A 35 -17.88 43.24 0.14
C ARG A 35 -18.56 41.96 -0.34
N ALA A 36 -17.93 40.82 -0.13
CA ALA A 36 -18.56 39.54 -0.36
C ALA A 36 -19.80 39.36 0.56
N PRO A 37 -20.90 38.73 0.08
CA PRO A 37 -22.04 38.43 0.93
C PRO A 37 -21.63 37.59 2.11
N LYS A 38 -22.20 37.84 3.29
CA LYS A 38 -22.02 36.95 4.45
C LYS A 38 -22.76 35.65 4.12
N LEU A 39 -22.07 34.53 4.30
CA LEU A 39 -22.72 33.22 4.28
C LEU A 39 -23.49 33.10 5.60
N ASP A 40 -24.82 33.11 5.52
CA ASP A 40 -25.66 32.78 6.66
C ASP A 40 -25.49 31.29 6.92
N ALA A 41 -24.90 30.98 8.08
CA ALA A 41 -24.83 29.59 8.53
C ALA A 41 -26.27 29.10 8.74
N PRO A 42 -26.64 27.87 8.28
CA PRO A 42 -27.97 27.34 8.53
C PRO A 42 -28.20 27.32 10.04
N GLU A 43 -29.31 27.95 10.48
CA GLU A 43 -29.77 27.87 11.87
C GLU A 43 -30.03 26.42 12.24
N LEU A 44 -29.09 25.81 12.94
CA LEU A 44 -29.31 24.56 13.65
C LEU A 44 -30.19 24.88 14.86
N THR A 45 -31.47 24.51 14.71
CA THR A 45 -32.55 24.61 15.67
C THR A 45 -32.11 24.33 17.11
N GLU A 46 -32.57 25.20 17.97
CA GLU A 46 -32.48 25.22 19.41
C GLU A 46 -32.54 23.87 20.11
N GLY A 47 -31.53 23.59 20.90
CA GLY A 47 -31.54 22.52 21.88
C GLY A 47 -30.33 22.56 22.80
N ARG A 48 -30.48 23.28 23.90
CA ARG A 48 -29.64 23.23 25.10
C ARG A 48 -28.49 24.24 25.24
N ARG A 49 -28.76 25.17 26.15
CA ARG A 49 -27.83 26.16 26.74
C ARG A 49 -26.57 25.47 27.25
N GLY A 50 -25.52 25.52 26.48
CA GLY A 50 -24.14 25.34 26.89
C GLY A 50 -23.32 26.34 26.06
N ARG A 51 -22.71 27.34 26.69
CA ARG A 51 -21.80 28.28 26.01
C ARG A 51 -20.84 27.50 25.09
N PRO A 52 -20.83 27.71 23.77
CA PRO A 52 -19.84 27.07 22.93
C PRO A 52 -18.49 27.62 23.33
N ARG A 53 -17.65 26.79 23.91
CA ARG A 53 -16.23 27.06 24.06
C ARG A 53 -15.74 27.33 22.63
N ALA A 54 -15.34 28.59 22.35
CA ALA A 54 -14.84 28.98 21.04
C ALA A 54 -13.88 27.90 20.55
N ALA A 55 -14.27 27.23 19.46
CA ALA A 55 -13.41 26.27 18.81
C ALA A 55 -12.12 27.02 18.51
N ARG A 56 -11.04 26.63 19.19
CA ARG A 56 -9.71 27.17 18.90
C ARG A 56 -9.49 26.92 17.41
N SER A 57 -9.45 28.01 16.62
CA SER A 57 -8.98 27.92 15.24
C SER A 57 -7.72 27.07 15.23
N PRO A 58 -7.65 26.03 14.36
CA PRO A 58 -6.45 25.23 14.26
C PRO A 58 -5.31 26.20 13.97
N ARG A 59 -4.39 26.33 14.91
CA ARG A 59 -3.15 27.08 14.68
C ARG A 59 -2.44 26.32 13.57
N LEU A 60 -2.34 26.95 12.41
CA LEU A 60 -1.40 26.52 11.38
C LEU A 60 -0.02 26.51 12.03
N GLY A 61 0.43 25.34 12.44
CA GLY A 61 1.78 25.15 12.99
C GLY A 61 2.78 25.65 11.95
N ARG A 62 3.89 26.23 12.39
CA ARG A 62 4.98 26.58 11.48
C ARG A 62 5.34 25.35 10.66
N LEU A 63 5.17 25.45 9.34
CA LEU A 63 5.60 24.42 8.41
C LEU A 63 7.09 24.16 8.64
N ARG A 64 7.47 22.91 8.84
CA ARG A 64 8.87 22.49 8.84
C ARG A 64 9.41 22.62 7.42
N SER A 65 10.69 22.97 7.29
CA SER A 65 11.37 23.05 6.00
C SER A 65 11.18 21.72 5.22
N GLY A 66 10.46 21.78 4.09
CA GLY A 66 10.10 20.62 3.28
C GLY A 66 8.65 20.13 3.40
N GLU A 67 7.82 20.72 4.27
CA GLU A 67 6.39 20.40 4.33
C GLU A 67 5.63 21.17 3.23
N ILE A 68 4.90 20.43 2.40
CA ILE A 68 4.00 21.01 1.40
C ILE A 68 2.63 21.22 2.08
N PRO A 69 2.05 22.45 2.07
CA PRO A 69 0.74 22.70 2.64
C PRO A 69 -0.33 21.79 1.99
N GLY A 70 -1.05 21.05 2.83
CA GLY A 70 -2.11 20.13 2.37
C GLY A 70 -1.71 18.67 2.19
N ILE A 71 -0.43 18.36 2.13
CA ILE A 71 0.05 16.96 2.14
C ILE A 71 0.68 16.70 3.49
N ARG A 72 -0.12 16.27 4.45
CA ARG A 72 0.40 15.65 5.68
C ARG A 72 0.89 14.25 5.31
N VAL A 73 2.12 14.15 4.89
CA VAL A 73 2.83 12.88 4.95
C VAL A 73 3.07 12.63 6.44
N ASP A 74 2.29 11.77 7.04
CA ASP A 74 2.55 11.31 8.40
C ASP A 74 3.91 10.60 8.38
N ALA A 75 4.96 11.35 8.68
CA ALA A 75 6.33 10.85 8.76
C ALA A 75 6.52 9.85 9.92
N SER A 76 5.49 9.68 10.75
CA SER A 76 5.51 8.80 11.92
C SER A 76 5.48 7.31 11.57
N HIS A 77 5.11 6.92 10.34
CA HIS A 77 5.02 5.53 9.93
C HIS A 77 5.86 5.24 8.68
N ARG A 78 7.19 5.40 8.83
CA ARG A 78 8.12 4.89 7.82
C ARG A 78 8.08 3.36 7.88
N PRO A 79 7.89 2.66 6.76
CA PRO A 79 7.85 1.19 6.71
C PRO A 79 9.26 0.62 6.83
N ILE A 80 9.85 0.71 8.03
CA ILE A 80 11.25 0.36 8.29
C ILE A 80 11.48 -1.13 8.09
N ALA A 81 10.57 -1.98 8.57
CA ALA A 81 10.71 -3.43 8.41
C ALA A 81 10.68 -3.84 6.94
N THR A 82 9.77 -3.26 6.15
CA THR A 82 9.70 -3.49 4.71
C THR A 82 10.98 -3.07 4.00
N ILE A 83 11.52 -1.88 4.35
CA ILE A 83 12.77 -1.37 3.78
C ILE A 83 13.94 -2.30 4.12
N VAL A 84 14.03 -2.76 5.36
CA VAL A 84 15.07 -3.69 5.81
C VAL A 84 14.96 -5.03 5.08
N LEU A 85 13.76 -5.60 4.94
CA LEU A 85 13.55 -6.87 4.24
C LEU A 85 13.88 -6.74 2.75
N ALA A 86 13.42 -5.68 2.09
CA ALA A 86 13.74 -5.43 0.69
C ALA A 86 15.24 -5.21 0.46
N ALA A 87 15.89 -4.47 1.35
CA ALA A 87 17.35 -4.27 1.31
C ALA A 87 18.10 -5.58 1.57
N ALA A 88 17.63 -6.43 2.48
CA ALA A 88 18.23 -7.74 2.73
C ALA A 88 18.14 -8.65 1.49
N CYS A 89 17.00 -8.68 0.80
CA CYS A 89 16.85 -9.40 -0.46
C CYS A 89 17.76 -8.84 -1.57
N ALA A 90 17.89 -7.51 -1.68
CA ALA A 90 18.78 -6.88 -2.64
C ALA A 90 20.26 -7.21 -2.36
N LEU A 91 20.66 -7.14 -1.09
CA LEU A 91 22.02 -7.49 -0.67
C LEU A 91 22.31 -8.99 -0.88
N GLY A 92 21.33 -9.86 -0.63
CA GLY A 92 21.45 -11.29 -0.92
C GLY A 92 21.66 -11.57 -2.41
N THR A 93 20.91 -10.89 -3.28
CA THR A 93 21.09 -10.97 -4.74
C THR A 93 22.50 -10.50 -5.16
N ILE A 94 22.98 -9.40 -4.61
CA ILE A 94 24.34 -8.92 -4.87
C ILE A 94 25.41 -9.88 -4.34
N ALA A 95 25.16 -10.49 -3.17
CA ALA A 95 26.09 -11.44 -2.59
C ALA A 95 26.28 -12.69 -3.46
N LEU A 96 25.25 -13.14 -4.20
CA LEU A 96 25.35 -14.25 -5.14
C LEU A 96 26.24 -13.96 -6.36
N ALA A 97 26.51 -12.70 -6.66
CA ALA A 97 27.54 -12.35 -7.65
C ALA A 97 28.94 -12.71 -7.19
N VAL A 98 29.16 -12.90 -5.87
CA VAL A 98 30.44 -13.23 -5.25
C VAL A 98 30.48 -14.69 -4.78
N TYR A 99 29.34 -15.20 -4.26
CA TYR A 99 29.19 -16.54 -3.73
C TYR A 99 28.38 -17.42 -4.69
N SER A 100 28.67 -18.72 -4.74
CA SER A 100 27.88 -19.62 -5.59
C SER A 100 26.50 -19.90 -4.99
N ALA A 101 25.47 -19.93 -5.84
CA ALA A 101 24.09 -20.18 -5.45
C ALA A 101 23.90 -21.53 -4.73
N SER A 102 24.72 -22.52 -5.03
CA SER A 102 24.70 -23.85 -4.40
C SER A 102 24.92 -23.85 -2.89
N GLN A 103 25.50 -22.78 -2.33
CA GLN A 103 25.76 -22.67 -0.88
C GLN A 103 24.52 -22.19 -0.10
N VAL A 104 23.60 -21.50 -0.73
CA VAL A 104 22.43 -20.87 -0.06
C VAL A 104 21.09 -21.35 -0.61
N ALA A 105 21.04 -21.87 -1.83
CA ALA A 105 19.84 -22.46 -2.40
C ALA A 105 19.52 -23.81 -1.76
N VAL A 106 18.23 -24.11 -1.62
CA VAL A 106 17.80 -25.47 -1.29
C VAL A 106 17.80 -26.28 -2.59
N VAL A 107 18.77 -27.15 -2.74
CA VAL A 107 18.92 -28.06 -3.86
C VAL A 107 18.94 -29.49 -3.34
N GLY A 108 17.91 -30.27 -3.66
CA GLY A 108 17.79 -31.64 -3.17
C GLY A 108 17.27 -31.76 -1.73
N PRO A 109 17.33 -32.95 -1.13
CA PRO A 109 16.89 -33.19 0.23
C PRO A 109 17.64 -32.32 1.25
N ILE A 110 16.94 -31.90 2.31
CA ILE A 110 17.54 -31.13 3.37
C ILE A 110 18.29 -32.09 4.32
N ASP A 111 19.52 -32.40 4.00
CA ASP A 111 20.39 -33.31 4.79
C ASP A 111 20.98 -32.61 6.03
N GLY A 112 20.08 -32.12 6.92
CA GLY A 112 20.48 -31.47 8.16
C GLY A 112 20.74 -29.95 8.04
N GLU A 113 20.67 -29.35 6.87
CA GLU A 113 20.95 -27.91 6.62
C GLU A 113 19.72 -27.02 6.75
N TRP A 114 19.00 -27.10 7.86
CA TRP A 114 17.76 -26.37 8.14
C TRP A 114 17.87 -24.84 8.00
N TRP A 115 19.06 -24.32 8.23
CA TRP A 115 19.32 -22.88 8.08
C TRP A 115 19.05 -22.36 6.66
N ARG A 116 19.16 -23.21 5.62
CA ARG A 116 18.87 -22.85 4.24
C ARG A 116 17.41 -22.46 4.03
N ILE A 117 16.47 -23.07 4.76
CA ILE A 117 15.05 -22.68 4.70
C ILE A 117 14.87 -21.22 5.14
N ALA A 118 15.65 -20.80 6.14
CA ALA A 118 15.56 -19.43 6.68
C ALA A 118 16.29 -18.41 5.81
N THR A 119 17.36 -18.80 5.14
CA THR A 119 18.19 -17.87 4.35
C THR A 119 17.83 -17.81 2.89
N ALA A 120 17.41 -18.91 2.27
CA ALA A 120 17.08 -18.97 0.86
C ALA A 120 16.07 -17.91 0.36
N PRO A 121 15.09 -17.43 1.16
CA PRO A 121 14.20 -16.36 0.72
C PRO A 121 14.90 -15.02 0.43
N PHE A 122 16.11 -14.81 0.95
CA PHE A 122 16.83 -13.54 0.76
C PHE A 122 17.76 -13.53 -0.46
N PHE A 123 17.96 -14.67 -1.11
CA PHE A 123 18.89 -14.80 -2.21
C PHE A 123 18.13 -15.07 -3.52
N ALA A 124 18.60 -14.48 -4.63
CA ALA A 124 18.10 -14.76 -5.97
C ALA A 124 19.22 -14.52 -6.97
N ASP A 125 19.47 -15.46 -7.88
CA ASP A 125 20.54 -15.33 -8.89
C ASP A 125 20.04 -14.53 -10.11
N ASN A 126 18.76 -14.66 -10.45
CA ASN A 126 18.15 -13.94 -11.56
C ASN A 126 17.69 -12.53 -11.15
N LEU A 127 18.29 -11.50 -11.77
CA LEU A 127 18.02 -10.09 -11.44
C LEU A 127 16.56 -9.68 -11.69
N TRP A 128 15.91 -10.16 -12.77
CA TRP A 128 14.52 -9.85 -13.07
C TRP A 128 13.57 -10.44 -12.03
N TYR A 129 13.86 -11.67 -11.63
CA TYR A 129 13.14 -12.36 -10.57
C TYR A 129 13.30 -11.64 -9.22
N ALA A 130 14.55 -11.33 -8.85
CA ALA A 130 14.83 -10.56 -7.64
C ALA A 130 14.10 -9.22 -7.62
N THR A 131 14.19 -8.46 -8.71
CA THR A 131 13.57 -7.12 -8.81
C THR A 131 12.05 -7.20 -8.68
N SER A 132 11.41 -8.17 -9.34
CA SER A 132 9.96 -8.38 -9.25
C SER A 132 9.50 -8.73 -7.82
N CYS A 133 10.25 -9.59 -7.14
CA CYS A 133 9.99 -9.95 -5.74
C CYS A 133 10.21 -8.75 -4.81
N ILE A 134 11.32 -8.04 -4.93
CA ILE A 134 11.66 -6.87 -4.12
C ILE A 134 10.61 -5.76 -4.31
N PHE A 135 10.20 -5.50 -5.55
CA PHE A 135 9.14 -4.54 -5.84
C PHE A 135 7.83 -4.91 -5.14
N THR A 136 7.43 -6.16 -5.22
CA THR A 136 6.20 -6.66 -4.58
C THR A 136 6.29 -6.56 -3.06
N ILE A 137 7.43 -6.94 -2.46
CA ILE A 137 7.68 -6.79 -1.02
C ILE A 137 7.62 -5.33 -0.61
N ALA A 138 8.28 -4.43 -1.34
CA ALA A 138 8.28 -3.01 -1.06
C ALA A 138 6.87 -2.41 -1.12
N LEU A 139 6.07 -2.78 -2.13
CA LEU A 139 4.72 -2.27 -2.32
C LEU A 139 3.77 -2.81 -1.23
N PHE A 140 3.53 -4.11 -1.21
CA PHE A 140 2.53 -4.70 -0.31
C PHE A 140 3.00 -4.77 1.14
N GLY A 141 4.30 -4.94 1.38
CA GLY A 141 4.90 -4.86 2.70
C GLY A 141 4.70 -3.46 3.31
N SER A 142 4.96 -2.39 2.55
CA SER A 142 4.77 -1.03 3.05
C SER A 142 3.30 -0.71 3.36
N LEU A 143 2.36 -1.19 2.54
CA LEU A 143 0.92 -1.03 2.78
C LEU A 143 0.48 -1.78 4.03
N LEU A 144 0.97 -3.00 4.21
CA LEU A 144 0.65 -3.84 5.36
C LEU A 144 1.27 -3.30 6.65
N GLU A 145 2.54 -2.83 6.59
CA GLU A 145 3.27 -2.28 7.72
C GLU A 145 2.63 -0.99 8.26
N ARG A 146 2.24 -0.10 7.38
CA ARG A 146 1.55 1.15 7.77
C ARG A 146 0.24 0.89 8.49
N ARG A 147 -0.40 -0.24 8.24
CA ARG A 147 -1.70 -0.59 8.81
C ARG A 147 -1.61 -1.45 10.06
N HIS A 148 -0.73 -2.44 10.05
CA HIS A 148 -0.67 -3.49 11.08
C HIS A 148 0.64 -3.49 11.87
N GLY A 149 1.59 -2.65 11.48
CA GLY A 149 2.89 -2.52 12.11
C GLY A 149 3.96 -3.50 11.60
N PRO A 150 5.22 -3.29 12.01
CA PRO A 150 6.38 -4.00 11.46
C PRO A 150 6.40 -5.49 11.78
N LEU A 151 5.94 -5.90 12.97
CA LEU A 151 5.95 -7.30 13.40
C LEU A 151 5.08 -8.19 12.49
N VAL A 152 3.95 -7.67 12.01
CA VAL A 152 3.05 -8.42 11.11
C VAL A 152 3.73 -8.67 9.78
N VAL A 153 4.41 -7.68 9.21
CA VAL A 153 5.13 -7.82 7.94
C VAL A 153 6.25 -8.85 8.06
N ILE A 154 7.05 -8.77 9.12
CA ILE A 154 8.13 -9.73 9.38
C ILE A 154 7.55 -11.14 9.54
N ALA A 155 6.48 -11.30 10.33
CA ALA A 155 5.85 -12.60 10.55
C ALA A 155 5.31 -13.22 9.27
N VAL A 156 4.59 -12.43 8.45
CA VAL A 156 4.05 -12.90 7.16
C VAL A 156 5.17 -13.22 6.18
N PHE A 157 6.19 -12.35 6.08
CA PHE A 157 7.36 -12.59 5.24
C PHE A 157 8.06 -13.91 5.59
N CYS A 158 8.39 -14.10 6.88
CA CYS A 158 9.05 -15.32 7.34
C CYS A 158 8.15 -16.55 7.16
N ALA A 159 6.89 -16.50 7.57
CA ALA A 159 5.99 -17.64 7.47
C ALA A 159 5.76 -18.04 6.01
N ALA A 160 5.52 -17.09 5.11
CA ALA A 160 5.25 -17.37 3.70
C ALA A 160 6.53 -17.73 2.93
N GLY A 161 7.64 -17.06 3.19
CA GLY A 161 8.93 -17.34 2.54
C GLY A 161 9.51 -18.68 2.97
N MET A 162 9.70 -18.86 4.26
CA MET A 162 10.25 -20.11 4.80
C MET A 162 9.28 -21.29 4.63
N GLY A 163 7.98 -21.08 4.84
CA GLY A 163 6.94 -22.08 4.65
C GLY A 163 6.83 -22.53 3.19
N GLY A 164 6.97 -21.59 2.24
CA GLY A 164 7.02 -21.90 0.82
C GLY A 164 8.22 -22.76 0.44
N ILE A 165 9.41 -22.40 0.91
CA ILE A 165 10.64 -23.17 0.66
C ILE A 165 10.58 -24.55 1.32
N ALA A 166 10.09 -24.63 2.56
CA ALA A 166 9.90 -25.89 3.25
C ALA A 166 8.92 -26.81 2.51
N ALA A 167 7.84 -26.25 1.95
CA ALA A 167 6.88 -27.00 1.14
C ALA A 167 7.50 -27.51 -0.17
N ALA A 168 8.29 -26.69 -0.86
CA ALA A 168 9.02 -27.13 -2.05
C ALA A 168 9.99 -28.28 -1.74
N ALA A 169 10.75 -28.14 -0.65
CA ALA A 169 11.68 -29.18 -0.20
C ALA A 169 10.98 -30.50 0.16
N ALA A 170 9.72 -30.45 0.64
CA ALA A 170 8.97 -31.63 1.03
C ALA A 170 8.18 -32.28 -0.12
N LEU A 171 7.75 -31.49 -1.12
CA LEU A 171 6.82 -31.93 -2.16
C LEU A 171 7.47 -32.16 -3.52
N GLU A 172 8.59 -31.48 -3.81
CA GLU A 172 9.29 -31.61 -5.08
C GLU A 172 10.33 -32.73 -5.02
N THR A 173 10.41 -33.54 -6.08
CA THR A 173 11.37 -34.65 -6.16
C THR A 173 12.82 -34.17 -6.29
N VAL A 174 13.01 -33.02 -6.95
CA VAL A 174 14.31 -32.35 -7.05
C VAL A 174 14.04 -30.88 -6.71
N PRO A 175 13.94 -30.53 -5.42
CA PRO A 175 13.67 -29.16 -5.04
C PRO A 175 14.81 -28.25 -5.46
N LEU A 176 14.46 -27.21 -6.21
CA LEU A 176 15.32 -26.07 -6.49
C LEU A 176 14.54 -24.83 -6.06
N ALA A 177 14.71 -24.45 -4.80
CA ALA A 177 13.96 -23.33 -4.22
C ALA A 177 14.91 -22.29 -3.64
N VAL A 178 14.91 -21.14 -4.28
CA VAL A 178 15.64 -19.95 -3.84
C VAL A 178 14.83 -18.71 -4.23
N GLY A 179 14.94 -17.65 -3.44
CA GLY A 179 14.28 -16.38 -3.73
C GLY A 179 13.03 -16.09 -2.91
N ALA A 180 12.62 -14.83 -2.98
CA ALA A 180 11.57 -14.25 -2.15
C ALA A 180 10.15 -14.41 -2.71
N ASN A 181 9.92 -15.25 -3.74
CA ASN A 181 8.63 -15.37 -4.40
C ASN A 181 7.48 -15.73 -3.43
N GLY A 182 7.71 -16.73 -2.57
CA GLY A 182 6.75 -17.10 -1.55
C GLY A 182 6.45 -15.98 -0.56
N ALA A 183 7.48 -15.26 -0.11
CA ALA A 183 7.32 -14.12 0.79
C ALA A 183 6.57 -12.94 0.12
N ALA A 184 6.91 -12.63 -1.14
CA ALA A 184 6.28 -11.58 -1.93
C ALA A 184 4.79 -11.87 -2.16
N LEU A 185 4.45 -13.07 -2.61
CA LEU A 185 3.07 -13.55 -2.76
C LEU A 185 2.34 -13.65 -1.42
N GLY A 186 3.03 -13.98 -0.35
CA GLY A 186 2.48 -14.01 1.00
C GLY A 186 2.05 -12.63 1.48
N LEU A 187 2.88 -11.60 1.31
CA LEU A 187 2.54 -10.23 1.66
C LEU A 187 1.38 -9.69 0.80
N LEU A 188 1.39 -9.96 -0.52
CA LEU A 188 0.30 -9.63 -1.40
C LEU A 188 -1.00 -10.33 -0.98
N GLY A 189 -0.93 -11.65 -0.69
CA GLY A 189 -2.07 -12.44 -0.23
C GLY A 189 -2.65 -11.91 1.08
N ALA A 190 -1.82 -11.58 2.06
CA ALA A 190 -2.28 -10.99 3.32
C ALA A 190 -2.96 -9.63 3.14
N TRP A 191 -2.47 -8.80 2.21
CA TRP A 191 -3.02 -7.50 1.91
C TRP A 191 -4.36 -7.59 1.17
N VAL A 192 -4.48 -8.49 0.17
CA VAL A 192 -5.64 -8.55 -0.73
C VAL A 192 -6.93 -8.99 -0.06
N VAL A 193 -6.85 -9.73 1.06
CA VAL A 193 -8.04 -10.28 1.75
C VAL A 193 -9.05 -9.19 2.12
N ARG A 194 -8.58 -8.07 2.65
CA ARG A 194 -9.45 -7.01 3.10
C ARG A 194 -10.21 -6.32 1.96
N PRO A 195 -9.56 -5.78 0.90
CA PRO A 195 -10.29 -5.16 -0.20
C PRO A 195 -11.24 -6.14 -0.91
N VAL A 196 -10.91 -7.43 -0.96
CA VAL A 196 -11.84 -8.46 -1.48
C VAL A 196 -13.09 -8.61 -0.59
N ILE A 197 -12.93 -8.55 0.73
CA ILE A 197 -14.08 -8.60 1.65
C ILE A 197 -14.93 -7.32 1.51
N GLU A 198 -14.32 -6.14 1.41
CA GLU A 198 -14.99 -4.86 1.19
C GLU A 198 -15.82 -4.89 -0.10
N THR A 199 -15.22 -5.34 -1.21
CA THR A 199 -15.94 -5.51 -2.50
C THR A 199 -17.14 -6.47 -2.37
N ARG A 200 -16.97 -7.60 -1.67
CA ARG A 200 -18.06 -8.56 -1.47
C ARG A 200 -19.20 -8.01 -0.63
N ARG A 201 -18.95 -6.98 0.19
CA ARG A 201 -19.98 -6.27 0.97
C ARG A 201 -20.67 -5.15 0.19
N GLY A 202 -20.25 -4.91 -1.07
CA GLY A 202 -20.77 -3.82 -1.88
C GLY A 202 -20.13 -2.47 -1.55
N GLU A 203 -19.04 -2.46 -0.80
CA GLU A 203 -18.23 -1.28 -0.52
C GLU A 203 -17.25 -1.08 -1.68
N GLU A 204 -17.00 0.16 -2.11
CA GLU A 204 -15.96 0.45 -3.10
C GLU A 204 -14.59 0.46 -2.40
N PRO A 205 -13.71 -0.53 -2.68
CA PRO A 205 -12.38 -0.54 -2.09
C PRO A 205 -11.52 0.57 -2.74
N GLU A 206 -10.80 1.32 -1.93
CA GLU A 206 -9.79 2.29 -2.42
C GLU A 206 -8.56 1.60 -3.06
N ALA A 207 -8.59 0.29 -3.19
CA ALA A 207 -7.48 -0.57 -3.58
C ALA A 207 -7.60 -1.03 -5.03
N ASP A 208 -6.51 -0.95 -5.79
CA ASP A 208 -6.43 -1.49 -7.14
C ASP A 208 -6.25 -3.02 -7.10
N LEU A 209 -7.39 -3.74 -7.12
CA LEU A 209 -7.42 -5.21 -7.16
C LEU A 209 -6.93 -5.76 -8.50
N VAL A 210 -7.12 -5.01 -9.61
CA VAL A 210 -6.68 -5.46 -10.94
C VAL A 210 -5.15 -5.44 -10.99
N GLY A 211 -4.52 -4.34 -10.56
CA GLY A 211 -3.07 -4.25 -10.46
C GLY A 211 -2.46 -5.32 -9.55
N ALA A 212 -3.08 -5.57 -8.40
CA ALA A 212 -2.65 -6.63 -7.49
C ALA A 212 -2.77 -8.04 -8.14
N ALA A 213 -3.85 -8.31 -8.87
CA ALA A 213 -4.04 -9.57 -9.58
C ALA A 213 -3.00 -9.77 -10.69
N VAL A 214 -2.65 -8.71 -11.43
CA VAL A 214 -1.59 -8.75 -12.45
C VAL A 214 -0.24 -9.08 -11.81
N ILE A 215 0.13 -8.42 -10.71
CA ILE A 215 1.38 -8.70 -9.99
C ILE A 215 1.39 -10.15 -9.48
N ALA A 216 0.29 -10.62 -8.89
CA ALA A 216 0.18 -12.00 -8.44
C ALA A 216 0.33 -13.00 -9.59
N ALA A 217 -0.31 -12.74 -10.74
CA ALA A 217 -0.21 -13.57 -11.92
C ALA A 217 1.24 -13.62 -12.45
N VAL A 218 1.92 -12.50 -12.54
CA VAL A 218 3.33 -12.43 -12.95
C VAL A 218 4.20 -13.30 -12.05
N LEU A 219 4.07 -13.16 -10.73
CA LEU A 219 4.87 -13.93 -9.78
C LEU A 219 4.52 -15.44 -9.78
N LEU A 220 3.25 -15.79 -9.96
CA LEU A 220 2.82 -17.21 -10.06
C LEU A 220 3.27 -17.87 -11.36
N LEU A 221 3.39 -17.10 -12.45
CA LEU A 221 3.86 -17.59 -13.75
C LEU A 221 5.39 -17.52 -13.89
N MET A 222 6.09 -16.89 -12.95
CA MET A 222 7.56 -16.78 -12.96
C MET A 222 8.29 -18.13 -13.09
N PRO A 223 7.82 -19.24 -12.48
CA PRO A 223 8.44 -20.55 -12.67
C PRO A 223 8.50 -21.05 -14.11
N LEU A 224 7.68 -20.53 -15.01
CA LEU A 224 7.72 -20.89 -16.44
C LEU A 224 8.92 -20.28 -17.17
N VAL A 225 9.50 -19.22 -16.62
CA VAL A 225 10.60 -18.45 -17.25
C VAL A 225 11.89 -18.57 -16.47
N VAL A 226 11.81 -18.70 -15.13
CA VAL A 226 12.93 -18.71 -14.21
C VAL A 226 12.97 -20.02 -13.44
N LEU A 227 14.01 -20.82 -13.66
CA LEU A 227 14.18 -22.15 -13.05
C LEU A 227 14.31 -22.13 -11.52
N GLU A 228 14.77 -21.01 -10.96
CA GLU A 228 14.93 -20.83 -9.52
C GLU A 228 13.59 -20.61 -8.79
N ALA A 229 12.58 -20.16 -9.52
CA ALA A 229 11.26 -19.91 -8.96
C ALA A 229 10.49 -21.23 -8.91
N SER A 230 10.36 -21.80 -7.71
CA SER A 230 9.54 -23.01 -7.52
C SER A 230 8.05 -22.61 -7.50
N PRO A 231 7.19 -23.30 -8.30
CA PRO A 231 5.74 -23.05 -8.27
C PRO A 231 5.13 -23.38 -6.91
N THR A 232 5.66 -24.40 -6.22
CA THR A 232 5.22 -24.79 -4.88
C THR A 232 5.48 -23.70 -3.86
N THR A 233 6.67 -23.07 -3.93
CA THR A 233 7.03 -21.95 -3.04
C THR A 233 6.06 -20.77 -3.23
N GLY A 234 5.75 -20.39 -4.45
CA GLY A 234 4.84 -19.30 -4.75
C GLY A 234 3.41 -19.57 -4.29
N ALA A 235 2.86 -20.72 -4.66
CA ALA A 235 1.50 -21.11 -4.30
C ALA A 235 1.31 -21.25 -2.79
N THR A 236 2.24 -21.90 -2.10
CA THR A 236 2.20 -22.06 -0.64
C THR A 236 2.34 -20.73 0.06
N GLY A 237 3.26 -19.86 -0.39
CA GLY A 237 3.43 -18.53 0.14
C GLY A 237 2.14 -17.68 0.02
N LEU A 238 1.48 -17.72 -1.14
CA LEU A 238 0.19 -17.05 -1.35
C LEU A 238 -0.88 -17.59 -0.39
N LEU A 239 -0.99 -18.91 -0.24
CA LEU A 239 -1.97 -19.52 0.67
C LEU A 239 -1.73 -19.10 2.13
N ILE A 240 -0.48 -19.13 2.59
CA ILE A 240 -0.12 -18.68 3.95
C ILE A 240 -0.50 -17.20 4.11
N GLY A 241 -0.21 -16.37 3.11
CA GLY A 241 -0.60 -14.96 3.12
C GLY A 241 -2.10 -14.74 3.21
N LEU A 242 -2.88 -15.44 2.37
CA LEU A 242 -4.35 -15.36 2.41
C LEU A 242 -4.89 -15.77 3.79
N LEU A 243 -4.40 -16.86 4.36
CA LEU A 243 -4.80 -17.31 5.69
C LEU A 243 -4.44 -16.29 6.78
N ALA A 244 -3.24 -15.70 6.72
CA ALA A 244 -2.81 -14.65 7.64
C ALA A 244 -3.64 -13.37 7.47
N GLY A 245 -4.08 -13.06 6.26
CA GLY A 245 -4.90 -11.89 5.93
C GLY A 245 -6.29 -11.92 6.57
N VAL A 246 -6.89 -13.11 6.77
CA VAL A 246 -8.24 -13.24 7.34
C VAL A 246 -8.38 -12.59 8.73
N PRO A 247 -7.54 -12.91 9.72
CA PRO A 247 -7.61 -12.25 11.03
C PRO A 247 -7.21 -10.76 10.96
N LEU A 248 -6.32 -10.38 10.04
CA LEU A 248 -5.89 -9.00 9.85
C LEU A 248 -7.01 -8.12 9.26
N ALA A 249 -7.83 -8.67 8.38
CA ALA A 249 -8.96 -7.96 7.78
C ALA A 249 -10.12 -7.69 8.75
N ARG A 250 -10.15 -8.39 9.90
CA ARG A 250 -11.17 -8.22 10.93
C ARG A 250 -10.82 -7.16 11.99
N ARG A 251 -9.58 -6.73 11.99
CA ARG A 251 -9.06 -5.65 12.86
C ARG A 251 -9.11 -4.29 12.15
#